data_e4dea675dc3a437fd546a9edf59e4bd3
#
_entry.id   e4dea675dc3a437fd546a9edf59e4bd3
#
_cell.length_a   1.000
_cell.length_b   1.000
_cell.length_c   1.000
_cell.angle_alpha   90.00
_cell.angle_beta   90.00
_cell.angle_gamma   90.00
#
_symmetry.space_group_name_H-M   'P 1'
#
loop_
_entity.id
_entity.type
_entity.pdbx_description
1 polymer ?
#
loop_
_entity_poly.entity_id
_entity_poly.type
_entity_poly.pdbx_seq_one_letter_code
_entity_poly.pdbx_strand_id
1 'polypeptide(L)'
;MLKNGAQVGLLLFGMFFGAGNLIFPPSLGFQAGSSFTPAVLGFLLSGIGMPVIAVIMGTFNPGGFRAEMNHKISPLFSLVILTLMYLAIGPLMAIPRTAATSFSIGILPITGDGMLPLAIFTTLYFICAWWLSITPSKLLDRVGKVLTPIFAIMIVLLIIVGMVAYTTPSTAAPLGKYAASAFGNGFVEGYNTVDTLASFAFCIIALGAMKRIHFASKKEHVASVWMAGAAVAVLMGGLYLGLALLGNHFPIPQSVYEDASVNLGAYVLSQTSFQIFGTVGMAFLAVMVTLTCFTTTVGLIAAVSTFFAEEFPVLSYKKYVTLICLVSLVLANLGLNQIIQVTLPLLLFVYPIAISVVMLTIINKFVGLSKLGMRCTVTAVGLVSAIDIAAQFFHLDGAAALIQGLPLGDSGLGWLVPVLICLVLSLVLPGKISGESALDESL
;
A
#
# COMPACT_ATOMS: atom_id res chain seq x y z
N MET A 1 -8.64 19.32 20.46
CA MET A 1 -9.41 18.40 19.58
C MET A 1 -8.73 18.12 18.26
N LEU A 2 -8.83 19.02 17.29
CA LEU A 2 -8.26 18.87 15.95
C LEU A 2 -6.75 18.58 15.94
N LYS A 3 -5.98 19.16 16.85
CA LYS A 3 -4.52 18.99 16.97
C LYS A 3 -4.12 17.52 17.23
N ASN A 4 -4.84 16.83 18.10
CA ASN A 4 -4.53 15.45 18.47
C ASN A 4 -4.80 14.47 17.31
N GLY A 5 -5.95 14.61 16.64
CA GLY A 5 -6.28 13.82 15.46
C GLY A 5 -5.29 14.08 14.32
N ALA A 6 -4.93 15.33 14.05
CA ALA A 6 -3.94 15.68 13.04
C ALA A 6 -2.53 15.11 13.35
N GLN A 7 -2.13 15.06 14.62
CA GLN A 7 -0.86 14.43 15.02
C GLN A 7 -0.83 12.92 14.74
N VAL A 8 -1.94 12.21 15.03
CA VAL A 8 -2.06 10.79 14.70
C VAL A 8 -2.11 10.60 13.18
N GLY A 9 -2.77 11.50 12.45
CA GLY A 9 -2.77 11.49 10.99
C GLY A 9 -1.37 11.68 10.40
N LEU A 10 -0.56 12.58 10.94
CA LEU A 10 0.83 12.77 10.52
C LEU A 10 1.70 11.54 10.84
N LEU A 11 1.49 10.89 11.99
CA LEU A 11 2.14 9.63 12.32
C LEU A 11 1.80 8.55 11.28
N LEU A 12 0.51 8.36 10.99
CA LEU A 12 0.03 7.41 10.00
C LEU A 12 0.56 7.71 8.59
N PHE A 13 0.54 8.98 8.18
CA PHE A 13 1.13 9.41 6.92
C PHE A 13 2.60 8.97 6.80
N GLY A 14 3.41 9.19 7.85
CA GLY A 14 4.80 8.76 7.86
C GLY A 14 4.99 7.24 7.83
N MET A 15 4.00 6.48 8.28
CA MET A 15 4.02 5.01 8.22
C MET A 15 3.59 4.48 6.84
N PHE A 16 2.58 5.10 6.24
CA PHE A 16 2.11 4.74 4.90
C PHE A 16 3.11 5.13 3.81
N PHE A 17 3.67 6.34 3.92
CA PHE A 17 4.47 6.91 2.86
C PHE A 17 5.83 6.20 2.72
N GLY A 18 5.90 5.27 1.77
CA GLY A 18 7.07 4.42 1.51
C GLY A 18 7.44 4.35 0.03
N ALA A 19 8.20 3.33 -0.33
CA ALA A 19 8.75 3.13 -1.67
C ALA A 19 7.71 3.14 -2.79
N GLY A 20 6.61 2.40 -2.60
CA GLY A 20 5.54 2.30 -3.61
C GLY A 20 4.87 3.63 -3.92
N ASN A 21 4.66 4.42 -2.87
CA ASN A 21 4.01 5.73 -2.92
C ASN A 21 4.80 6.76 -3.74
N LEU A 22 6.09 6.50 -3.94
CA LEU A 22 6.97 7.33 -4.75
C LEU A 22 6.97 6.93 -6.23
N ILE A 23 6.99 5.64 -6.54
CA ILE A 23 7.26 5.17 -7.89
C ILE A 23 6.00 4.94 -8.73
N PHE A 24 4.89 4.51 -8.10
CA PHE A 24 3.68 4.18 -8.89
C PHE A 24 2.93 5.41 -9.40
N PRO A 25 2.73 6.50 -8.66
CA PRO A 25 2.04 7.67 -9.18
C PRO A 25 2.69 8.28 -10.43
N PRO A 26 4.01 8.58 -10.46
CA PRO A 26 4.62 9.14 -11.67
C PRO A 26 4.65 8.15 -12.84
N SER A 27 4.82 6.86 -12.58
CA SER A 27 4.74 5.83 -13.62
C SER A 27 3.34 5.78 -14.25
N LEU A 28 2.29 5.79 -13.44
CA LEU A 28 0.90 5.84 -13.88
C LEU A 28 0.64 7.12 -14.68
N GLY A 29 1.09 8.28 -14.18
CA GLY A 29 0.90 9.55 -14.83
C GLY A 29 1.44 9.58 -16.25
N PHE A 30 2.63 9.05 -16.48
CA PHE A 30 3.24 8.90 -17.79
C PHE A 30 2.46 7.93 -18.69
N GLN A 31 2.20 6.71 -18.19
CA GLN A 31 1.56 5.66 -18.98
C GLN A 31 0.10 5.96 -19.35
N ALA A 32 -0.61 6.69 -18.49
CA ALA A 32 -2.00 7.08 -18.74
C ALA A 32 -2.16 8.10 -19.86
N GLY A 33 -1.12 8.90 -20.15
CA GLY A 33 -1.14 9.87 -21.25
C GLY A 33 -2.39 10.77 -21.22
N SER A 34 -3.14 10.83 -22.31
CA SER A 34 -4.37 11.59 -22.44
C SER A 34 -5.52 11.06 -21.57
N SER A 35 -5.47 9.81 -21.08
CA SER A 35 -6.43 9.21 -20.15
C SER A 35 -6.05 9.40 -18.68
N PHE A 36 -5.27 10.43 -18.36
CA PHE A 36 -4.75 10.75 -17.03
C PHE A 36 -5.84 10.79 -15.94
N THR A 37 -6.90 11.57 -16.17
CA THR A 37 -7.92 11.81 -15.14
C THR A 37 -8.61 10.53 -14.66
N PRO A 38 -9.19 9.67 -15.53
CA PRO A 38 -9.79 8.41 -15.06
C PRO A 38 -8.77 7.49 -14.40
N ALA A 39 -7.53 7.40 -14.91
CA ALA A 39 -6.49 6.56 -14.32
C ALA A 39 -6.14 7.00 -12.89
N VAL A 40 -5.91 8.30 -12.68
CA VAL A 40 -5.57 8.84 -11.36
C VAL A 40 -6.75 8.71 -10.38
N LEU A 41 -8.00 8.92 -10.82
CA LEU A 41 -9.16 8.72 -9.96
C LEU A 41 -9.28 7.28 -9.47
N GLY A 42 -9.07 6.30 -10.33
CA GLY A 42 -9.01 4.89 -9.95
C GLY A 42 -7.90 4.62 -8.93
N PHE A 43 -6.71 5.13 -9.20
CA PHE A 43 -5.54 4.99 -8.32
C PHE A 43 -5.75 5.62 -6.94
N LEU A 44 -6.28 6.84 -6.87
CA LEU A 44 -6.56 7.52 -5.60
C LEU A 44 -7.63 6.80 -4.78
N LEU A 45 -8.63 6.22 -5.44
CA LEU A 45 -9.70 5.49 -4.77
C LEU A 45 -9.17 4.24 -4.06
N SER A 46 -8.34 3.43 -4.72
CA SER A 46 -7.77 2.21 -4.15
C SER A 46 -6.54 2.46 -3.28
N GLY A 47 -5.64 3.37 -3.69
CA GLY A 47 -4.40 3.65 -2.99
C GLY A 47 -4.51 4.61 -1.80
N ILE A 48 -5.62 5.36 -1.67
CA ILE A 48 -5.86 6.27 -0.55
C ILE A 48 -7.22 6.06 0.08
N GLY A 49 -8.28 6.03 -0.73
CA GLY A 49 -9.65 5.89 -0.22
C GLY A 49 -9.79 4.64 0.63
N MET A 50 -9.43 3.49 0.09
CA MET A 50 -9.53 2.21 0.81
C MET A 50 -8.62 2.10 2.04
N PRO A 51 -7.32 2.46 2.01
CA PRO A 51 -6.46 2.46 3.19
C PRO A 51 -6.96 3.36 4.32
N VAL A 52 -7.36 4.58 3.98
CA VAL A 52 -7.87 5.55 4.98
C VAL A 52 -9.12 5.04 5.66
N ILE A 53 -10.07 4.53 4.89
CA ILE A 53 -11.30 3.94 5.42
C ILE A 53 -10.96 2.71 6.27
N ALA A 54 -10.05 1.86 5.81
CA ALA A 54 -9.63 0.67 6.56
C ALA A 54 -9.03 1.05 7.93
N VAL A 55 -8.11 2.03 7.97
CA VAL A 55 -7.55 2.49 9.26
C VAL A 55 -8.64 3.04 10.17
N ILE A 56 -9.54 3.88 9.66
CA ILE A 56 -10.64 4.44 10.45
C ILE A 56 -11.50 3.31 11.04
N MET A 57 -11.93 2.37 10.20
CA MET A 57 -12.79 1.26 10.64
C MET A 57 -12.09 0.32 11.61
N GLY A 58 -10.82 -0.02 11.34
CA GLY A 58 -10.02 -0.87 12.23
C GLY A 58 -9.71 -0.20 13.58
N THR A 59 -9.56 1.13 13.62
CA THR A 59 -9.33 1.89 14.85
C THR A 59 -10.57 1.92 15.76
N PHE A 60 -11.76 1.78 15.22
CA PHE A 60 -12.99 1.67 16.02
C PHE A 60 -13.18 0.30 16.67
N ASN A 61 -12.40 -0.71 16.31
CA ASN A 61 -12.50 -2.05 16.88
C ASN A 61 -11.32 -2.32 17.83
N PRO A 62 -11.53 -2.59 19.12
CA PRO A 62 -10.46 -2.78 20.12
C PRO A 62 -9.44 -3.86 19.79
N GLY A 63 -9.82 -4.88 19.01
CA GLY A 63 -8.94 -5.94 18.51
C GLY A 63 -8.60 -5.81 17.02
N GLY A 64 -8.88 -4.65 16.40
CA GLY A 64 -8.67 -4.41 14.98
C GLY A 64 -9.44 -5.38 14.08
N PHE A 65 -9.00 -5.53 12.84
CA PHE A 65 -9.64 -6.42 11.86
C PHE A 65 -9.58 -7.91 12.25
N ARG A 66 -8.60 -8.32 13.05
CA ARG A 66 -8.50 -9.70 13.49
C ARG A 66 -9.71 -10.11 14.33
N ALA A 67 -10.03 -9.34 15.36
CA ALA A 67 -11.18 -9.61 16.21
C ALA A 67 -12.49 -9.56 15.39
N GLU A 68 -12.60 -8.59 14.49
CA GLU A 68 -13.74 -8.42 13.59
C GLU A 68 -13.96 -9.66 12.72
N MET A 69 -12.93 -10.13 12.02
CA MET A 69 -13.01 -11.31 11.15
C MET A 69 -13.23 -12.60 11.94
N ASN A 70 -12.60 -12.75 13.12
CA ASN A 70 -12.80 -13.92 13.99
C ASN A 70 -14.26 -14.07 14.39
N HIS A 71 -14.89 -12.99 14.80
CA HIS A 71 -16.28 -12.98 15.26
C HIS A 71 -17.28 -13.12 14.11
N LYS A 72 -17.08 -12.38 13.03
CA LYS A 72 -18.08 -12.24 11.95
C LYS A 72 -17.90 -13.25 10.81
N ILE A 73 -16.68 -13.69 10.54
CA ILE A 73 -16.39 -14.64 9.46
C ILE A 73 -15.95 -15.97 10.07
N SER A 74 -14.66 -16.13 10.38
CA SER A 74 -14.12 -17.35 10.99
C SER A 74 -12.69 -17.11 11.48
N PRO A 75 -12.26 -17.74 12.59
CA PRO A 75 -10.87 -17.64 13.08
C PRO A 75 -9.85 -18.17 12.07
N LEU A 76 -10.17 -19.28 11.37
CA LEU A 76 -9.27 -19.85 10.37
C LEU A 76 -9.10 -18.91 9.17
N PHE A 77 -10.19 -18.33 8.67
CA PHE A 77 -10.15 -17.33 7.58
C PHE A 77 -9.29 -16.13 8.00
N SER A 78 -9.53 -15.59 9.20
CA SER A 78 -8.78 -14.47 9.75
C SER A 78 -7.27 -14.77 9.81
N LEU A 79 -6.89 -15.94 10.33
CA LEU A 79 -5.49 -16.35 10.42
C LEU A 79 -4.84 -16.45 9.05
N VAL A 80 -5.47 -17.14 8.10
CA VAL A 80 -4.94 -17.36 6.75
C VAL A 80 -4.78 -16.03 6.01
N ILE A 81 -5.83 -15.20 5.99
CA ILE A 81 -5.80 -13.94 5.24
C ILE A 81 -4.83 -12.95 5.86
N LEU A 82 -4.81 -12.79 7.18
CA LEU A 82 -3.82 -11.92 7.83
C LEU A 82 -2.40 -12.42 7.59
N THR A 83 -2.16 -13.74 7.65
CA THR A 83 -0.84 -14.29 7.33
C THR A 83 -0.40 -13.93 5.91
N LEU A 84 -1.27 -14.08 4.91
CA LEU A 84 -0.97 -13.68 3.52
C LEU A 84 -0.73 -12.17 3.39
N MET A 85 -1.54 -11.34 4.08
CA MET A 85 -1.35 -9.88 4.11
C MET A 85 0.00 -9.51 4.74
N TYR A 86 0.33 -10.10 5.89
CA TYR A 86 1.60 -9.82 6.57
C TYR A 86 2.82 -10.35 5.80
N LEU A 87 2.68 -11.44 5.06
CA LEU A 87 3.73 -11.90 4.12
C LEU A 87 3.89 -10.91 2.96
N ALA A 88 2.80 -10.38 2.41
CA ALA A 88 2.85 -9.41 1.32
C ALA A 88 3.48 -8.08 1.75
N ILE A 89 3.01 -7.46 2.85
CA ILE A 89 3.62 -6.23 3.39
C ILE A 89 4.99 -6.47 4.03
N GLY A 90 5.33 -7.71 4.31
CA GLY A 90 6.57 -8.16 4.92
C GLY A 90 7.61 -8.61 3.90
N PRO A 91 8.12 -9.84 4.10
CA PRO A 91 9.30 -10.32 3.39
C PRO A 91 9.11 -10.55 1.89
N LEU A 92 7.87 -10.75 1.41
CA LEU A 92 7.66 -11.11 0.01
C LEU A 92 7.67 -9.89 -0.93
N MET A 93 7.16 -8.71 -0.49
CA MET A 93 7.05 -7.56 -1.39
C MET A 93 7.50 -6.25 -0.78
N ALA A 94 6.82 -5.72 0.25
CA ALA A 94 7.04 -4.32 0.65
C ALA A 94 8.44 -4.09 1.21
N ILE A 95 8.95 -4.98 2.08
CA ILE A 95 10.29 -4.85 2.67
C ILE A 95 11.40 -4.94 1.61
N PRO A 96 11.50 -5.97 0.74
CA PRO A 96 12.55 -6.01 -0.27
C PRO A 96 12.45 -4.85 -1.28
N ARG A 97 11.23 -4.44 -1.62
CA ARG A 97 10.99 -3.32 -2.53
C ARG A 97 11.53 -1.99 -1.97
N THR A 98 11.48 -1.74 -0.66
CA THR A 98 12.05 -0.50 -0.09
C THR A 98 13.55 -0.38 -0.35
N ALA A 99 14.30 -1.47 -0.19
CA ALA A 99 15.73 -1.48 -0.48
C ALA A 99 16.00 -1.32 -1.99
N ALA A 100 15.26 -2.07 -2.83
CA ALA A 100 15.40 -1.99 -4.28
C ALA A 100 15.03 -0.59 -4.84
N THR A 101 14.00 0.05 -4.31
CA THR A 101 13.61 1.43 -4.69
C THR A 101 14.67 2.44 -4.26
N SER A 102 15.21 2.30 -3.05
CA SER A 102 16.29 3.16 -2.57
C SER A 102 17.53 3.05 -3.46
N PHE A 103 17.86 1.83 -3.89
CA PHE A 103 18.93 1.59 -4.85
C PHE A 103 18.62 2.24 -6.20
N SER A 104 17.45 1.97 -6.78
CA SER A 104 17.07 2.44 -8.11
C SER A 104 17.01 3.97 -8.24
N ILE A 105 16.56 4.67 -7.19
CA ILE A 105 16.47 6.14 -7.20
C ILE A 105 17.80 6.77 -6.80
N GLY A 106 18.49 6.19 -5.81
CA GLY A 106 19.61 6.85 -5.16
C GLY A 106 20.99 6.42 -5.64
N ILE A 107 21.19 5.16 -5.93
CA ILE A 107 22.52 4.57 -6.17
C ILE A 107 22.72 4.24 -7.65
N LEU A 108 21.73 3.66 -8.30
CA LEU A 108 21.78 3.27 -9.71
C LEU A 108 22.22 4.40 -10.65
N PRO A 109 21.73 5.66 -10.52
CA PRO A 109 22.18 6.76 -11.38
C PRO A 109 23.67 7.11 -11.23
N ILE A 110 24.31 6.71 -10.11
CA ILE A 110 25.72 6.99 -9.82
C ILE A 110 26.61 5.82 -10.21
N THR A 111 26.18 4.58 -9.90
CA THR A 111 27.01 3.37 -10.07
C THR A 111 26.77 2.67 -11.41
N GLY A 112 25.69 3.01 -12.11
CA GLY A 112 25.20 2.26 -13.25
C GLY A 112 24.48 0.97 -12.81
N ASP A 113 23.89 0.27 -13.77
CA ASP A 113 23.23 -1.01 -13.55
C ASP A 113 24.26 -2.11 -13.34
N GLY A 114 24.18 -2.81 -12.20
CA GLY A 114 25.10 -3.88 -11.87
C GLY A 114 24.66 -4.69 -10.65
N MET A 115 24.81 -6.00 -10.76
CA MET A 115 24.47 -6.93 -9.66
C MET A 115 25.30 -6.68 -8.41
N LEU A 116 26.59 -6.34 -8.56
CA LEU A 116 27.49 -6.14 -7.42
C LEU A 116 27.15 -4.88 -6.59
N PRO A 117 26.94 -3.68 -7.20
CA PRO A 117 26.48 -2.51 -6.44
C PRO A 117 25.14 -2.75 -5.73
N LEU A 118 24.17 -3.42 -6.36
CA LEU A 118 22.90 -3.78 -5.77
C LEU A 118 23.09 -4.69 -4.55
N ALA A 119 23.90 -5.75 -4.68
CA ALA A 119 24.17 -6.71 -3.62
C ALA A 119 24.87 -6.04 -2.41
N ILE A 120 25.85 -5.18 -2.65
CA ILE A 120 26.53 -4.45 -1.57
C ILE A 120 25.54 -3.54 -0.85
N PHE A 121 24.78 -2.73 -1.59
CA PHE A 121 23.82 -1.79 -1.01
C PHE A 121 22.76 -2.51 -0.19
N THR A 122 22.09 -3.52 -0.76
CA THR A 122 21.01 -4.26 -0.09
C THR A 122 21.53 -5.01 1.14
N THR A 123 22.74 -5.55 1.09
CA THR A 123 23.36 -6.23 2.25
C THR A 123 23.57 -5.25 3.40
N LEU A 124 24.19 -4.09 3.13
CA LEU A 124 24.39 -3.04 4.15
C LEU A 124 23.04 -2.54 4.69
N TYR A 125 22.07 -2.31 3.81
CA TYR A 125 20.73 -1.87 4.17
C TYR A 125 20.05 -2.85 5.12
N PHE A 126 20.06 -4.15 4.83
CA PHE A 126 19.41 -5.15 5.68
C PHE A 126 20.20 -5.48 6.95
N ILE A 127 21.51 -5.36 6.98
CA ILE A 127 22.29 -5.46 8.23
C ILE A 127 21.87 -4.34 9.19
N CYS A 128 21.77 -3.10 8.71
CA CYS A 128 21.32 -1.96 9.51
C CYS A 128 19.86 -2.14 9.95
N ALA A 129 18.98 -2.58 9.05
CA ALA A 129 17.55 -2.82 9.35
C ALA A 129 17.37 -3.92 10.41
N TRP A 130 18.11 -5.02 10.28
CA TRP A 130 18.13 -6.11 11.25
C TRP A 130 18.58 -5.63 12.63
N TRP A 131 19.70 -4.91 12.69
CA TRP A 131 20.25 -4.41 13.96
C TRP A 131 19.26 -3.49 14.70
N LEU A 132 18.58 -2.60 13.98
CA LEU A 132 17.58 -1.71 14.57
C LEU A 132 16.27 -2.41 14.94
N SER A 133 15.89 -3.45 14.19
CA SER A 133 14.63 -4.16 14.43
C SER A 133 14.71 -5.18 15.57
N ILE A 134 15.89 -5.70 15.90
CA ILE A 134 16.07 -6.66 17.03
C ILE A 134 15.71 -6.04 18.38
N THR A 135 16.01 -4.76 18.56
CA THR A 135 15.66 -4.00 19.76
C THR A 135 14.88 -2.77 19.35
N PRO A 136 13.53 -2.84 19.35
CA PRO A 136 12.68 -1.71 18.98
C PRO A 136 13.02 -0.51 19.86
N SER A 137 13.73 0.46 19.32
CA SER A 137 14.18 1.64 20.07
C SER A 137 13.26 2.83 19.77
N LYS A 138 13.08 3.71 20.78
CA LYS A 138 12.42 5.01 20.62
C LYS A 138 13.12 5.94 19.59
N LEU A 139 14.30 5.52 19.12
CA LEU A 139 15.08 6.26 18.12
C LEU A 139 14.34 6.34 16.78
N LEU A 140 13.75 5.24 16.32
CA LEU A 140 12.98 5.17 15.08
C LEU A 140 11.78 6.10 15.08
N ASP A 141 11.04 6.14 16.20
CA ASP A 141 9.91 7.06 16.35
C ASP A 141 10.35 8.53 16.24
N ARG A 142 11.54 8.86 16.77
CA ARG A 142 12.07 10.21 16.71
C ARG A 142 12.59 10.57 15.31
N VAL A 143 13.32 9.65 14.70
CA VAL A 143 13.86 9.83 13.34
C VAL A 143 12.71 9.96 12.34
N GLY A 144 11.71 9.10 12.39
CA GLY A 144 10.53 9.18 11.54
C GLY A 144 9.77 10.51 11.70
N LYS A 145 9.58 11.00 12.94
CA LYS A 145 8.88 12.27 13.20
C LYS A 145 9.57 13.51 12.59
N VAL A 146 10.87 13.49 12.47
CA VAL A 146 11.65 14.60 11.87
C VAL A 146 11.82 14.39 10.37
N LEU A 147 12.14 13.17 9.96
CA LEU A 147 12.48 12.86 8.58
C LEU A 147 11.27 12.94 7.65
N THR A 148 10.12 12.45 8.10
CA THR A 148 8.90 12.43 7.29
C THR A 148 8.43 13.81 6.82
N PRO A 149 8.35 14.86 7.69
CA PRO A 149 8.01 16.20 7.23
C PRO A 149 9.05 16.79 6.27
N ILE A 150 10.34 16.60 6.53
CA ILE A 150 11.41 17.11 5.66
C ILE A 150 11.30 16.47 4.29
N PHE A 151 11.11 15.15 4.23
CA PHE A 151 10.95 14.43 2.99
C PHE A 151 9.68 14.85 2.22
N ALA A 152 8.54 14.99 2.91
CA ALA A 152 7.32 15.47 2.29
C ALA A 152 7.48 16.86 1.67
N ILE A 153 8.12 17.79 2.39
CA ILE A 153 8.44 19.14 1.87
C ILE A 153 9.33 19.05 0.63
N MET A 154 10.36 18.20 0.67
CA MET A 154 11.26 18.02 -0.47
C MET A 154 10.51 17.49 -1.72
N ILE A 155 9.64 16.50 -1.57
CA ILE A 155 8.85 15.98 -2.68
C ILE A 155 7.87 17.04 -3.21
N VAL A 156 7.23 17.81 -2.32
CA VAL A 156 6.36 18.92 -2.73
C VAL A 156 7.15 19.96 -3.53
N LEU A 157 8.36 20.31 -3.09
CA LEU A 157 9.24 21.23 -3.83
C LEU A 157 9.63 20.66 -5.20
N LEU A 158 9.99 19.37 -5.26
CA LEU A 158 10.29 18.69 -6.52
C LEU A 158 9.10 18.72 -7.48
N ILE A 159 7.89 18.46 -6.97
CA ILE A 159 6.65 18.54 -7.76
C ILE A 159 6.44 19.97 -8.28
N ILE A 160 6.46 20.97 -7.40
CA ILE A 160 6.20 22.36 -7.78
C ILE A 160 7.19 22.85 -8.82
N VAL A 161 8.48 22.65 -8.60
CA VAL A 161 9.53 23.10 -9.53
C VAL A 161 9.49 22.28 -10.82
N GLY A 162 9.22 20.98 -10.72
CA GLY A 162 9.01 20.13 -11.90
C GLY A 162 7.82 20.57 -12.77
N MET A 163 6.70 20.93 -12.15
CA MET A 163 5.53 21.45 -12.88
C MET A 163 5.76 22.82 -13.51
N VAL A 164 6.66 23.63 -12.94
CA VAL A 164 7.09 24.89 -13.59
C VAL A 164 8.04 24.61 -14.76
N ALA A 165 8.89 23.60 -14.65
CA ALA A 165 9.83 23.21 -15.70
C ALA A 165 9.15 22.48 -16.88
N TYR A 166 8.16 21.62 -16.58
CA TYR A 166 7.44 20.81 -17.54
C TYR A 166 5.97 21.25 -17.60
N THR A 167 5.65 22.23 -18.41
CA THR A 167 4.32 22.87 -18.46
C THR A 167 3.31 22.18 -19.37
N THR A 168 3.77 21.29 -20.26
CA THR A 168 2.92 20.68 -21.29
C THR A 168 2.50 19.27 -20.86
N PRO A 169 1.19 19.02 -20.61
CA PRO A 169 0.70 17.69 -20.31
C PRO A 169 0.85 16.77 -21.52
N SER A 170 1.04 15.49 -21.27
CA SER A 170 1.11 14.49 -22.33
C SER A 170 -0.23 14.38 -23.07
N THR A 171 -0.20 14.60 -24.37
CA THR A 171 -1.32 14.34 -25.29
C THR A 171 -1.21 12.97 -25.96
N ALA A 172 -0.17 12.21 -25.63
CA ALA A 172 0.06 10.88 -26.18
C ALA A 172 -1.10 9.93 -25.82
N ALA A 173 -1.36 8.98 -26.70
CA ALA A 173 -2.31 7.91 -26.42
C ALA A 173 -1.88 7.13 -25.17
N PRO A 174 -2.84 6.63 -24.36
CA PRO A 174 -2.52 5.81 -23.20
C PRO A 174 -1.79 4.53 -23.60
N LEU A 175 -0.79 4.14 -22.81
CA LEU A 175 0.07 3.00 -23.09
C LEU A 175 -0.49 1.71 -22.44
N GLY A 176 -0.27 0.59 -23.11
CA GLY A 176 -0.54 -0.75 -22.59
C GLY A 176 -1.96 -0.89 -22.02
N LYS A 177 -2.06 -1.35 -20.78
CA LYS A 177 -3.34 -1.61 -20.09
C LYS A 177 -4.26 -0.39 -19.96
N TYR A 178 -3.71 0.82 -19.91
CA TYR A 178 -4.51 2.04 -19.76
C TYR A 178 -5.33 2.41 -21.01
N ALA A 179 -4.96 1.86 -22.17
CA ALA A 179 -5.72 2.03 -23.41
C ALA A 179 -7.08 1.30 -23.35
N ALA A 180 -7.13 0.14 -22.69
CA ALA A 180 -8.35 -0.65 -22.56
C ALA A 180 -9.29 -0.07 -21.49
N SER A 181 -8.78 0.22 -20.29
CA SER A 181 -9.56 0.76 -19.18
C SER A 181 -8.67 1.58 -18.26
N ALA A 182 -8.66 2.88 -18.42
CA ALA A 182 -7.80 3.77 -17.64
C ALA A 182 -8.20 3.79 -16.15
N PHE A 183 -9.49 3.88 -15.82
CA PHE A 183 -9.96 3.88 -14.43
C PHE A 183 -9.71 2.54 -13.73
N GLY A 184 -10.09 1.43 -14.35
CA GLY A 184 -9.94 0.10 -13.74
C GLY A 184 -8.49 -0.26 -13.53
N ASN A 185 -7.63 -0.03 -14.53
CA ASN A 185 -6.20 -0.28 -14.39
C ASN A 185 -5.52 0.69 -13.43
N GLY A 186 -5.99 1.94 -13.32
CA GLY A 186 -5.58 2.87 -12.27
C GLY A 186 -5.94 2.35 -10.88
N PHE A 187 -7.15 1.82 -10.71
CA PHE A 187 -7.59 1.23 -9.44
C PHE A 187 -6.70 0.03 -9.06
N VAL A 188 -6.44 -0.88 -9.99
CA VAL A 188 -5.55 -2.03 -9.76
C VAL A 188 -4.11 -1.59 -9.51
N GLU A 189 -3.64 -0.52 -10.18
CA GLU A 189 -2.29 0.03 -9.91
C GLU A 189 -2.13 0.49 -8.47
N GLY A 190 -3.19 1.01 -7.84
CA GLY A 190 -3.17 1.37 -6.43
C GLY A 190 -2.92 0.19 -5.48
N TYR A 191 -3.15 -1.06 -5.89
CA TYR A 191 -2.77 -2.24 -5.12
C TYR A 191 -1.25 -2.31 -4.89
N ASN A 192 -0.48 -1.84 -5.86
CA ASN A 192 0.97 -1.84 -5.79
C ASN A 192 1.52 -0.92 -4.68
N THR A 193 0.74 0.04 -4.15
CA THR A 193 1.16 0.83 -2.99
C THR A 193 1.22 -0.01 -1.71
N VAL A 194 0.43 -1.10 -1.63
CA VAL A 194 0.25 -2.02 -0.48
C VAL A 194 -0.40 -1.36 0.74
N ASP A 195 -0.87 -0.14 0.62
CA ASP A 195 -1.37 0.67 1.74
C ASP A 195 -2.64 0.08 2.37
N THR A 196 -3.56 -0.48 1.55
CA THR A 196 -4.76 -1.14 2.10
C THR A 196 -4.40 -2.34 2.97
N LEU A 197 -3.42 -3.15 2.56
CA LEU A 197 -2.96 -4.29 3.37
C LEU A 197 -2.25 -3.82 4.63
N ALA A 198 -1.40 -2.79 4.52
CA ALA A 198 -0.71 -2.19 5.66
C ALA A 198 -1.69 -1.58 6.67
N SER A 199 -2.84 -1.09 6.23
CA SER A 199 -3.84 -0.49 7.10
C SER A 199 -4.41 -1.48 8.12
N PHE A 200 -4.42 -2.79 7.82
CA PHE A 200 -4.82 -3.84 8.76
C PHE A 200 -3.86 -3.95 9.96
N ALA A 201 -2.59 -3.64 9.76
CA ALA A 201 -1.60 -3.55 10.84
C ALA A 201 -1.61 -2.16 11.50
N PHE A 202 -1.69 -1.11 10.70
CA PHE A 202 -1.56 0.27 11.17
C PHE A 202 -2.75 0.76 11.97
N CYS A 203 -3.95 0.20 11.79
CA CYS A 203 -5.11 0.51 12.62
C CYS A 203 -4.88 0.18 14.11
N ILE A 204 -4.11 -0.87 14.43
CA ILE A 204 -3.73 -1.22 15.81
C ILE A 204 -2.81 -0.15 16.40
N ILE A 205 -1.86 0.36 15.59
CA ILE A 205 -0.94 1.43 16.02
C ILE A 205 -1.73 2.74 16.20
N ALA A 206 -2.65 3.05 15.28
CA ALA A 206 -3.55 4.19 15.41
C ALA A 206 -4.39 4.12 16.69
N LEU A 207 -5.00 2.96 16.95
CA LEU A 207 -5.76 2.71 18.17
C LEU A 207 -4.89 2.90 19.41
N GLY A 208 -3.67 2.36 19.42
CA GLY A 208 -2.71 2.53 20.51
C GLY A 208 -2.30 3.99 20.72
N ALA A 209 -2.13 4.76 19.65
CA ALA A 209 -1.87 6.20 19.72
C ALA A 209 -3.07 6.97 20.27
N MET A 210 -4.29 6.64 19.82
CA MET A 210 -5.52 7.26 20.30
C MET A 210 -5.78 6.96 21.80
N LYS A 211 -5.53 5.73 22.27
CA LYS A 211 -5.68 5.37 23.69
C LYS A 211 -4.75 6.14 24.64
N ARG A 212 -3.65 6.70 24.15
CA ARG A 212 -2.74 7.54 24.96
C ARG A 212 -3.24 8.97 25.09
N ILE A 213 -4.29 9.35 24.37
CA ILE A 213 -4.89 10.67 24.37
C ILE A 213 -6.12 10.59 25.28
N HIS A 214 -6.19 11.49 26.29
CA HIS A 214 -7.39 11.62 27.13
C HIS A 214 -8.44 12.42 26.36
N PHE A 215 -9.52 11.77 25.98
CA PHE A 215 -10.67 12.41 25.33
C PHE A 215 -11.76 12.74 26.38
N ALA A 216 -12.31 13.93 26.29
CA ALA A 216 -13.37 14.37 27.20
C ALA A 216 -14.74 13.69 26.88
N SER A 217 -14.90 13.15 25.67
CA SER A 217 -16.13 12.50 25.23
C SER A 217 -15.92 11.53 24.06
N LYS A 218 -16.88 10.60 23.87
CA LYS A 218 -16.95 9.71 22.71
C LYS A 218 -16.97 10.49 21.38
N LYS A 219 -17.67 11.62 21.33
CA LYS A 219 -17.71 12.49 20.14
C LYS A 219 -16.33 13.04 19.79
N GLU A 220 -15.55 13.41 20.78
CA GLU A 220 -14.19 13.90 20.58
C GLU A 220 -13.26 12.81 20.05
N HIS A 221 -13.36 11.59 20.57
CA HIS A 221 -12.62 10.44 20.08
C HIS A 221 -12.94 10.16 18.60
N VAL A 222 -14.24 10.04 18.26
CA VAL A 222 -14.72 9.79 16.90
C VAL A 222 -14.22 10.90 15.94
N ALA A 223 -14.39 12.17 16.33
CA ALA A 223 -13.92 13.30 15.53
C ALA A 223 -12.39 13.27 15.31
N SER A 224 -11.62 12.86 16.33
CA SER A 224 -10.15 12.72 16.21
C SER A 224 -9.74 11.60 15.26
N VAL A 225 -10.44 10.47 15.25
CA VAL A 225 -10.19 9.36 14.30
C VAL A 225 -10.47 9.82 12.86
N TRP A 226 -11.61 10.47 12.62
CA TRP A 226 -11.92 11.02 11.31
C TRP A 226 -10.94 12.09 10.86
N MET A 227 -10.50 12.96 11.77
CA MET A 227 -9.48 13.98 11.50
C MET A 227 -8.14 13.33 11.12
N ALA A 228 -7.74 12.24 11.80
CA ALA A 228 -6.53 11.51 11.44
C ALA A 228 -6.62 10.93 10.03
N GLY A 229 -7.75 10.30 9.69
CA GLY A 229 -7.99 9.79 8.34
C GLY A 229 -8.00 10.90 7.28
N ALA A 230 -8.65 12.02 7.54
CA ALA A 230 -8.68 13.16 6.63
C ALA A 230 -7.28 13.77 6.41
N ALA A 231 -6.47 13.86 7.46
CA ALA A 231 -5.09 14.34 7.34
C ALA A 231 -4.24 13.42 6.45
N VAL A 232 -4.37 12.08 6.63
CA VAL A 232 -3.70 11.11 5.75
C VAL A 232 -4.19 11.26 4.30
N ALA A 233 -5.51 11.34 4.10
CA ALA A 233 -6.10 11.45 2.76
C ALA A 233 -5.61 12.70 2.01
N VAL A 234 -5.56 13.85 2.69
CA VAL A 234 -5.11 15.11 2.10
C VAL A 234 -3.60 15.08 1.79
N LEU A 235 -2.79 14.62 2.74
CA LEU A 235 -1.33 14.58 2.56
C LEU A 235 -0.93 13.58 1.47
N MET A 236 -1.43 12.34 1.55
CA MET A 236 -1.11 11.33 0.53
C MET A 236 -1.75 11.66 -0.81
N GLY A 237 -3.00 12.15 -0.82
CA GLY A 237 -3.73 12.52 -2.03
C GLY A 237 -3.04 13.65 -2.79
N GLY A 238 -2.60 14.67 -2.08
CA GLY A 238 -1.83 15.77 -2.66
C GLY A 238 -0.52 15.31 -3.29
N LEU A 239 0.24 14.46 -2.57
CA LEU A 239 1.49 13.92 -3.09
C LEU A 239 1.29 12.97 -4.28
N TYR A 240 0.30 12.06 -4.21
CA TYR A 240 0.02 11.14 -5.31
C TYR A 240 -0.42 11.86 -6.58
N LEU A 241 -1.34 12.82 -6.42
CA LEU A 241 -1.78 13.65 -7.55
C LEU A 241 -0.62 14.45 -8.12
N GLY A 242 0.18 15.09 -7.28
CA GLY A 242 1.33 15.88 -7.71
C GLY A 242 2.39 15.04 -8.41
N LEU A 243 2.73 13.86 -7.88
CA LEU A 243 3.67 12.93 -8.50
C LEU A 243 3.14 12.36 -9.82
N ALA A 244 1.85 12.05 -9.90
CA ALA A 244 1.22 11.60 -11.14
C ALA A 244 1.20 12.71 -12.19
N LEU A 245 0.90 13.95 -11.81
CA LEU A 245 1.02 15.10 -12.71
C LEU A 245 2.46 15.28 -13.19
N LEU A 246 3.45 15.21 -12.32
CA LEU A 246 4.85 15.28 -12.70
C LEU A 246 5.20 14.21 -13.73
N GLY A 247 4.77 12.97 -13.52
CA GLY A 247 4.98 11.88 -14.47
C GLY A 247 4.29 12.10 -15.81
N ASN A 248 3.08 12.68 -15.82
CA ASN A 248 2.35 12.98 -17.05
C ASN A 248 2.99 14.10 -17.89
N HIS A 249 3.68 15.03 -17.24
CA HIS A 249 4.32 16.17 -17.92
C HIS A 249 5.80 15.91 -18.25
N PHE A 250 6.41 14.91 -17.61
CA PHE A 250 7.83 14.61 -17.81
C PHE A 250 8.06 13.88 -19.16
N PRO A 251 8.94 14.38 -20.03
CA PRO A 251 9.23 13.75 -21.32
C PRO A 251 10.16 12.54 -21.13
N ILE A 252 9.63 11.32 -21.17
CA ILE A 252 10.44 10.09 -21.13
C ILE A 252 10.81 9.70 -22.57
N PRO A 253 12.11 9.51 -22.92
CA PRO A 253 12.55 9.02 -24.22
C PRO A 253 12.00 7.63 -24.53
N GLN A 254 11.72 7.34 -25.81
CA GLN A 254 11.19 6.04 -26.25
C GLN A 254 12.09 4.88 -25.84
N SER A 255 13.39 5.01 -25.98
CA SER A 255 14.37 4.01 -25.56
C SER A 255 14.32 3.65 -24.06
N VAL A 256 13.80 4.53 -23.22
CA VAL A 256 13.69 4.33 -21.79
C VAL A 256 12.38 3.63 -21.41
N TYR A 257 11.24 4.06 -21.98
CA TYR A 257 9.97 3.45 -21.60
C TYR A 257 9.71 2.08 -22.27
N GLU A 258 10.45 1.77 -23.35
CA GLU A 258 10.46 0.43 -23.96
C GLU A 258 11.42 -0.55 -23.26
N ASP A 259 12.32 -0.05 -22.42
CA ASP A 259 13.22 -0.89 -21.63
C ASP A 259 12.53 -1.41 -20.37
N ALA A 260 12.19 -2.69 -20.37
CA ALA A 260 11.53 -3.36 -19.25
C ALA A 260 12.38 -3.39 -17.95
N SER A 261 13.68 -3.16 -18.03
CA SER A 261 14.56 -3.09 -16.86
C SER A 261 14.41 -1.77 -16.09
N VAL A 262 13.98 -0.70 -16.77
CA VAL A 262 13.86 0.65 -16.19
C VAL A 262 12.51 0.79 -15.45
N ASN A 263 12.57 1.20 -14.17
CA ASN A 263 11.38 1.61 -13.46
C ASN A 263 11.06 3.08 -13.77
N LEU A 264 9.95 3.32 -14.49
CA LEU A 264 9.60 4.65 -14.99
C LEU A 264 9.41 5.68 -13.88
N GLY A 265 8.81 5.28 -12.75
CA GLY A 265 8.61 6.18 -11.62
C GLY A 265 9.92 6.60 -10.95
N ALA A 266 10.83 5.64 -10.75
CA ALA A 266 12.16 5.93 -10.24
C ALA A 266 12.94 6.84 -11.21
N TYR A 267 12.82 6.58 -12.52
CA TYR A 267 13.45 7.39 -13.56
C TYR A 267 12.94 8.84 -13.55
N VAL A 268 11.62 9.05 -13.52
CA VAL A 268 11.05 10.41 -13.45
C VAL A 268 11.58 11.18 -12.26
N LEU A 269 11.58 10.58 -11.07
CA LEU A 269 12.02 11.25 -9.84
C LEU A 269 13.52 11.61 -9.89
N SER A 270 14.37 10.66 -10.28
CA SER A 270 15.82 10.88 -10.31
C SER A 270 16.21 11.89 -11.40
N GLN A 271 15.63 11.77 -12.58
CA GLN A 271 15.92 12.68 -13.70
C GLN A 271 15.38 14.09 -13.44
N THR A 272 14.16 14.22 -12.90
CA THR A 272 13.62 15.54 -12.53
C THR A 272 14.53 16.20 -11.49
N SER A 273 14.94 15.46 -10.47
CA SER A 273 15.84 15.99 -9.44
C SER A 273 17.19 16.41 -10.02
N PHE A 274 17.76 15.59 -10.92
CA PHE A 274 19.05 15.92 -11.59
C PHE A 274 18.94 17.11 -12.53
N GLN A 275 17.92 17.19 -13.36
CA GLN A 275 17.76 18.27 -14.35
C GLN A 275 17.50 19.63 -13.69
N ILE A 276 16.80 19.63 -12.53
CA ILE A 276 16.43 20.86 -11.84
C ILE A 276 17.53 21.32 -10.86
N PHE A 277 18.07 20.41 -10.06
CA PHE A 277 18.97 20.72 -8.94
C PHE A 277 20.39 20.18 -9.14
N GLY A 278 20.67 19.56 -10.29
CA GLY A 278 21.97 18.95 -10.60
C GLY A 278 22.31 17.78 -9.66
N THR A 279 23.60 17.48 -9.57
CA THR A 279 24.14 16.37 -8.77
C THR A 279 23.80 16.49 -7.29
N VAL A 280 23.74 17.72 -6.76
CA VAL A 280 23.39 17.97 -5.34
C VAL A 280 21.95 17.56 -5.05
N GLY A 281 21.01 17.91 -5.94
CA GLY A 281 19.60 17.50 -5.80
C GLY A 281 19.42 15.99 -5.89
N MET A 282 20.12 15.35 -6.81
CA MET A 282 20.09 13.90 -6.93
C MET A 282 20.64 13.20 -5.68
N ALA A 283 21.78 13.67 -5.14
CA ALA A 283 22.34 13.12 -3.91
C ALA A 283 21.40 13.33 -2.70
N PHE A 284 20.78 14.50 -2.60
CA PHE A 284 19.81 14.78 -1.55
C PHE A 284 18.56 13.90 -1.67
N LEU A 285 18.01 13.72 -2.88
CA LEU A 285 16.91 12.79 -3.14
C LEU A 285 17.29 11.36 -2.73
N ALA A 286 18.47 10.89 -3.12
CA ALA A 286 18.98 9.56 -2.80
C ALA A 286 19.01 9.30 -1.29
N VAL A 287 19.58 10.23 -0.52
CA VAL A 287 19.64 10.13 0.96
C VAL A 287 18.23 10.11 1.55
N MET A 288 17.36 11.03 1.12
CA MET A 288 16.03 11.16 1.69
C MET A 288 15.13 9.95 1.37
N VAL A 289 15.17 9.46 0.13
CA VAL A 289 14.43 8.24 -0.26
C VAL A 289 14.93 7.04 0.52
N THR A 290 16.25 6.88 0.62
CA THR A 290 16.85 5.77 1.38
C THR A 290 16.42 5.80 2.84
N LEU A 291 16.49 6.94 3.51
CA LEU A 291 16.10 7.08 4.91
C LEU A 291 14.60 6.85 5.13
N THR A 292 13.74 7.36 4.24
CA THR A 292 12.29 7.17 4.31
C THR A 292 11.92 5.70 4.09
N CYS A 293 12.47 5.07 3.07
CA CYS A 293 12.29 3.64 2.84
C CYS A 293 12.81 2.80 4.02
N PHE A 294 13.94 3.19 4.58
CA PHE A 294 14.57 2.50 5.71
C PHE A 294 13.70 2.54 6.98
N THR A 295 13.12 3.69 7.31
CA THR A 295 12.19 3.79 8.46
C THR A 295 10.95 2.92 8.29
N THR A 296 10.37 2.89 7.08
CA THR A 296 9.26 2.00 6.73
C THR A 296 9.68 0.53 6.85
N THR A 297 10.86 0.17 6.35
CA THR A 297 11.40 -1.20 6.45
C THR A 297 11.47 -1.67 7.89
N VAL A 298 12.08 -0.89 8.78
CA VAL A 298 12.23 -1.28 10.19
C VAL A 298 10.88 -1.37 10.88
N GLY A 299 9.97 -0.46 10.58
CA GLY A 299 8.59 -0.50 11.09
C GLY A 299 7.84 -1.77 10.64
N LEU A 300 7.95 -2.13 9.36
CA LEU A 300 7.33 -3.34 8.81
C LEU A 300 7.98 -4.61 9.37
N ILE A 301 9.31 -4.69 9.46
CA ILE A 301 10.00 -5.84 10.07
C ILE A 301 9.49 -6.04 11.51
N ALA A 302 9.37 -4.97 12.28
CA ALA A 302 8.90 -5.06 13.66
C ALA A 302 7.43 -5.53 13.72
N ALA A 303 6.53 -4.95 12.93
CA ALA A 303 5.13 -5.31 12.91
C ALA A 303 4.90 -6.77 12.47
N VAL A 304 5.56 -7.18 11.38
CA VAL A 304 5.45 -8.54 10.81
C VAL A 304 6.04 -9.57 11.78
N SER A 305 7.21 -9.29 12.37
CA SER A 305 7.84 -10.19 13.34
C SER A 305 7.02 -10.36 14.61
N THR A 306 6.36 -9.28 15.08
CA THR A 306 5.45 -9.34 16.21
C THR A 306 4.25 -10.21 15.90
N PHE A 307 3.59 -9.99 14.76
CA PHE A 307 2.45 -10.81 14.33
C PHE A 307 2.82 -12.30 14.27
N PHE A 308 3.93 -12.65 13.61
CA PHE A 308 4.33 -14.06 13.50
C PHE A 308 4.75 -14.67 14.84
N ALA A 309 5.37 -13.90 15.74
CA ALA A 309 5.73 -14.39 17.07
C ALA A 309 4.50 -14.63 17.97
N GLU A 310 3.44 -13.85 17.80
CA GLU A 310 2.18 -14.01 18.53
C GLU A 310 1.32 -15.15 17.99
N GLU A 311 1.19 -15.24 16.65
CA GLU A 311 0.33 -16.26 16.02
C GLU A 311 0.99 -17.63 15.89
N PHE A 312 2.29 -17.65 15.65
CA PHE A 312 3.08 -18.86 15.44
C PHE A 312 4.27 -18.87 16.40
N PRO A 313 4.07 -19.17 17.69
CA PRO A 313 5.13 -19.10 18.72
C PRO A 313 6.18 -20.22 18.59
N VAL A 314 6.43 -20.68 17.37
CA VAL A 314 7.49 -21.64 17.04
C VAL A 314 8.88 -21.00 17.10
N LEU A 315 8.97 -19.74 16.67
CA LEU A 315 10.20 -18.97 16.71
C LEU A 315 10.04 -17.74 17.61
N SER A 316 11.14 -17.33 18.24
CA SER A 316 11.15 -16.07 19.00
C SER A 316 11.11 -14.86 18.04
N TYR A 317 10.66 -13.70 18.54
CA TYR A 317 10.66 -12.45 17.82
C TYR A 317 11.96 -12.17 17.07
N LYS A 318 13.11 -12.32 17.75
CA LYS A 318 14.44 -12.10 17.15
C LYS A 318 14.73 -13.04 15.97
N LYS A 319 14.29 -14.29 16.05
CA LYS A 319 14.45 -15.26 14.96
C LYS A 319 13.57 -14.91 13.77
N TYR A 320 12.33 -14.42 14.01
CA TYR A 320 11.47 -13.91 12.94
C TYR A 320 12.07 -12.67 12.28
N VAL A 321 12.60 -11.71 13.03
CA VAL A 321 13.32 -10.55 12.48
C VAL A 321 14.44 -11.01 11.56
N THR A 322 15.25 -11.96 11.99
CA THR A 322 16.38 -12.49 11.19
C THR A 322 15.88 -13.16 9.91
N LEU A 323 14.86 -14.02 10.02
CA LEU A 323 14.28 -14.73 8.87
C LEU A 323 13.72 -13.75 7.83
N ILE A 324 12.95 -12.77 8.29
CA ILE A 324 12.34 -11.73 7.44
C ILE A 324 13.42 -10.93 6.72
N CYS A 325 14.48 -10.51 7.43
CA CYS A 325 15.59 -9.77 6.82
C CYS A 325 16.32 -10.62 5.76
N LEU A 326 16.59 -11.90 6.03
CA LEU A 326 17.26 -12.79 5.08
C LEU A 326 16.43 -13.01 3.81
N VAL A 327 15.14 -13.34 3.97
CA VAL A 327 14.24 -13.52 2.82
C VAL A 327 14.15 -12.23 2.00
N SER A 328 13.98 -11.09 2.67
CA SER A 328 13.90 -9.80 2.01
C SER A 328 15.20 -9.41 1.31
N LEU A 329 16.35 -9.73 1.89
CA LEU A 329 17.66 -9.52 1.25
C LEU A 329 17.78 -10.30 -0.06
N VAL A 330 17.41 -11.58 -0.06
CA VAL A 330 17.45 -12.41 -1.27
C VAL A 330 16.54 -11.82 -2.34
N LEU A 331 15.30 -11.48 -1.98
CA LEU A 331 14.34 -10.93 -2.93
C LEU A 331 14.73 -9.52 -3.43
N ALA A 332 15.34 -8.69 -2.59
CA ALA A 332 15.78 -7.35 -3.00
C ALA A 332 16.84 -7.39 -4.11
N ASN A 333 17.64 -8.47 -4.17
CA ASN A 333 18.64 -8.67 -5.21
C ASN A 333 18.06 -9.12 -6.56
N LEU A 334 16.75 -9.40 -6.65
CA LEU A 334 16.08 -9.57 -7.94
C LEU A 334 15.95 -8.25 -8.72
N GLY A 335 16.07 -7.12 -8.03
CA GLY A 335 15.82 -5.80 -8.60
C GLY A 335 14.33 -5.39 -8.52
N LEU A 336 14.10 -4.07 -8.64
CA LEU A 336 12.81 -3.46 -8.36
C LEU A 336 11.67 -3.99 -9.24
N ASN A 337 11.89 -4.04 -10.56
CA ASN A 337 10.85 -4.47 -11.51
C ASN A 337 10.49 -5.96 -11.36
N GLN A 338 11.48 -6.82 -11.10
CA GLN A 338 11.23 -8.25 -10.90
C GLN A 338 10.46 -8.51 -9.61
N ILE A 339 10.78 -7.79 -8.52
CA ILE A 339 10.00 -7.89 -7.28
C ILE A 339 8.53 -7.57 -7.56
N ILE A 340 8.24 -6.47 -8.28
CA ILE A 340 6.88 -6.06 -8.60
C ILE A 340 6.17 -7.16 -9.41
N GLN A 341 6.81 -7.70 -10.45
CA GLN A 341 6.22 -8.71 -11.31
C GLN A 341 5.94 -10.05 -10.58
N VAL A 342 6.89 -10.53 -9.81
CA VAL A 342 6.75 -11.81 -9.07
C VAL A 342 5.70 -11.73 -7.97
N THR A 343 5.52 -10.57 -7.37
CA THR A 343 4.59 -10.38 -6.24
C THR A 343 3.20 -9.92 -6.64
N LEU A 344 3.01 -9.47 -7.89
CA LEU A 344 1.73 -9.01 -8.41
C LEU A 344 0.60 -10.06 -8.26
N PRO A 345 0.79 -11.36 -8.57
CA PRO A 345 -0.25 -12.37 -8.39
C PRO A 345 -0.75 -12.47 -6.94
N LEU A 346 0.15 -12.37 -5.97
CA LEU A 346 -0.21 -12.36 -4.54
C LEU A 346 -1.11 -11.15 -4.22
N LEU A 347 -0.80 -9.98 -4.77
CA LEU A 347 -1.63 -8.78 -4.57
C LEU A 347 -3.00 -8.93 -5.22
N LEU A 348 -3.06 -9.42 -6.45
CA LEU A 348 -4.32 -9.66 -7.16
C LEU A 348 -5.21 -10.67 -6.43
N PHE A 349 -4.63 -11.58 -5.64
CA PHE A 349 -5.39 -12.48 -4.78
C PHE A 349 -5.87 -11.82 -3.49
N VAL A 350 -4.96 -11.16 -2.76
CA VAL A 350 -5.22 -10.71 -1.39
C VAL A 350 -6.00 -9.40 -1.35
N TYR A 351 -5.78 -8.49 -2.32
CA TYR A 351 -6.41 -7.17 -2.32
C TYR A 351 -7.93 -7.19 -2.48
N PRO A 352 -8.52 -7.96 -3.41
CA PRO A 352 -9.97 -8.08 -3.50
C PRO A 352 -10.60 -8.55 -2.19
N ILE A 353 -9.97 -9.51 -1.52
CA ILE A 353 -10.42 -10.03 -0.22
C ILE A 353 -10.32 -8.93 0.85
N ALA A 354 -9.19 -8.22 0.91
CA ALA A 354 -8.98 -7.12 1.86
C ALA A 354 -10.03 -6.02 1.70
N ILE A 355 -10.25 -5.56 0.46
CA ILE A 355 -11.25 -4.54 0.15
C ILE A 355 -12.64 -5.03 0.53
N SER A 356 -12.97 -6.29 0.23
CA SER A 356 -14.25 -6.88 0.59
C SER A 356 -14.46 -6.94 2.11
N VAL A 357 -13.44 -7.30 2.89
CA VAL A 357 -13.50 -7.28 4.36
C VAL A 357 -13.75 -5.86 4.87
N VAL A 358 -13.07 -4.85 4.32
CA VAL A 358 -13.29 -3.44 4.68
C VAL A 358 -14.72 -3.02 4.36
N MET A 359 -15.22 -3.34 3.16
CA MET A 359 -16.60 -3.04 2.74
C MET A 359 -17.63 -3.71 3.65
N LEU A 360 -17.45 -4.99 3.95
CA LEU A 360 -18.33 -5.75 4.86
C LEU A 360 -18.35 -5.13 6.26
N THR A 361 -17.19 -4.72 6.77
CA THR A 361 -17.08 -4.07 8.09
C THR A 361 -17.85 -2.76 8.13
N ILE A 362 -17.72 -1.92 7.09
CA ILE A 362 -18.43 -0.66 6.96
C ILE A 362 -19.93 -0.88 6.92
N ILE A 363 -20.39 -1.70 5.97
CA ILE A 363 -21.82 -1.90 5.71
C ILE A 363 -22.47 -2.55 6.92
N ASN A 364 -21.80 -3.54 7.55
CA ASN A 364 -22.34 -4.19 8.74
C ASN A 364 -22.55 -3.21 9.91
N LYS A 365 -21.75 -2.16 9.99
CA LYS A 365 -21.89 -1.13 11.04
C LYS A 365 -23.20 -0.33 10.90
N PHE A 366 -23.68 -0.14 9.65
CA PHE A 366 -24.87 0.69 9.38
C PHE A 366 -26.16 -0.14 9.23
N VAL A 367 -26.07 -1.35 8.67
CA VAL A 367 -27.27 -2.09 8.23
C VAL A 367 -27.44 -3.45 8.93
N GLY A 368 -26.37 -4.00 9.49
CA GLY A 368 -26.35 -5.37 10.03
C GLY A 368 -26.40 -6.42 8.90
N LEU A 369 -25.35 -7.21 8.77
CA LEU A 369 -25.21 -8.25 7.76
C LEU A 369 -25.34 -9.66 8.38
N SER A 370 -25.83 -10.60 7.58
CA SER A 370 -25.85 -12.00 7.96
C SER A 370 -24.45 -12.60 8.00
N LYS A 371 -24.13 -13.36 9.05
CA LYS A 371 -22.85 -14.08 9.16
C LYS A 371 -22.60 -15.01 7.97
N LEU A 372 -23.64 -15.70 7.53
CA LEU A 372 -23.58 -16.58 6.36
C LEU A 372 -23.27 -15.76 5.10
N GLY A 373 -23.97 -14.65 4.90
CA GLY A 373 -23.74 -13.77 3.75
C GLY A 373 -22.32 -13.18 3.71
N MET A 374 -21.77 -12.76 4.84
CA MET A 374 -20.37 -12.29 4.91
C MET A 374 -19.38 -13.40 4.53
N ARG A 375 -19.61 -14.64 5.00
CA ARG A 375 -18.81 -15.81 4.61
C ARG A 375 -18.90 -16.10 3.12
N CYS A 376 -20.12 -16.09 2.56
CA CYS A 376 -20.33 -16.28 1.12
C CYS A 376 -19.59 -15.21 0.31
N THR A 377 -19.63 -13.94 0.74
CA THR A 377 -18.94 -12.84 0.05
C THR A 377 -17.44 -13.09 -0.01
N VAL A 378 -16.77 -13.33 1.12
CA VAL A 378 -15.31 -13.52 1.12
C VAL A 378 -14.89 -14.81 0.40
N THR A 379 -15.72 -15.85 0.43
CA THR A 379 -15.46 -17.09 -0.31
C THR A 379 -15.58 -16.86 -1.82
N ALA A 380 -16.64 -16.18 -2.26
CA ALA A 380 -16.85 -15.87 -3.68
C ALA A 380 -15.70 -15.02 -4.24
N VAL A 381 -15.28 -13.98 -3.50
CA VAL A 381 -14.11 -13.17 -3.89
C VAL A 381 -12.85 -14.00 -3.98
N GLY A 382 -12.56 -14.81 -2.95
CA GLY A 382 -11.39 -15.68 -2.93
C GLY A 382 -11.37 -16.65 -4.10
N LEU A 383 -12.52 -17.25 -4.44
CA LEU A 383 -12.64 -18.14 -5.61
C LEU A 383 -12.41 -17.41 -6.92
N VAL A 384 -13.06 -16.24 -7.13
CA VAL A 384 -12.88 -15.46 -8.37
C VAL A 384 -11.43 -15.03 -8.53
N SER A 385 -10.81 -14.50 -7.47
CA SER A 385 -9.40 -14.12 -7.53
C SER A 385 -8.44 -15.29 -7.75
N ALA A 386 -8.74 -16.45 -7.15
CA ALA A 386 -7.95 -17.66 -7.37
C ALA A 386 -8.08 -18.19 -8.82
N ILE A 387 -9.29 -18.15 -9.37
CA ILE A 387 -9.55 -18.57 -10.78
C ILE A 387 -8.85 -17.61 -11.73
N ASP A 388 -8.91 -16.30 -11.49
CA ASP A 388 -8.25 -15.28 -12.33
C ASP A 388 -6.73 -15.49 -12.37
N ILE A 389 -6.10 -15.68 -11.21
CA ILE A 389 -4.67 -15.96 -11.13
C ILE A 389 -4.31 -17.31 -11.77
N ALA A 390 -5.10 -18.36 -11.51
CA ALA A 390 -4.87 -19.67 -12.12
C ALA A 390 -5.00 -19.59 -13.64
N ALA A 391 -5.98 -18.86 -14.15
CA ALA A 391 -6.16 -18.64 -15.59
C ALA A 391 -4.95 -17.97 -16.24
N GLN A 392 -4.38 -16.96 -15.57
CA GLN A 392 -3.18 -16.26 -16.04
C GLN A 392 -1.93 -17.16 -15.96
N PHE A 393 -1.76 -17.92 -14.87
CA PHE A 393 -0.55 -18.73 -14.63
C PHE A 393 -0.51 -20.00 -15.50
N PHE A 394 -1.64 -20.66 -15.64
CA PHE A 394 -1.76 -21.94 -16.39
C PHE A 394 -2.28 -21.77 -17.81
N HIS A 395 -2.43 -20.52 -18.30
CA HIS A 395 -2.95 -20.20 -19.64
C HIS A 395 -4.30 -20.89 -19.94
N LEU A 396 -5.23 -20.81 -18.96
CA LEU A 396 -6.55 -21.44 -19.07
C LEU A 396 -7.52 -20.48 -19.78
N ASP A 397 -7.51 -20.48 -21.11
CA ASP A 397 -8.28 -19.54 -21.94
C ASP A 397 -9.78 -19.51 -21.60
N GLY A 398 -10.38 -20.68 -21.30
CA GLY A 398 -11.78 -20.76 -20.90
C GLY A 398 -12.09 -20.08 -19.56
N ALA A 399 -11.21 -20.19 -18.58
CA ALA A 399 -11.35 -19.53 -17.29
C ALA A 399 -11.07 -18.02 -17.41
N ALA A 400 -10.08 -17.65 -18.20
CA ALA A 400 -9.79 -16.24 -18.50
C ALA A 400 -11.00 -15.56 -19.18
N ALA A 401 -11.61 -16.19 -20.18
CA ALA A 401 -12.78 -15.67 -20.87
C ALA A 401 -13.99 -15.50 -19.92
N LEU A 402 -14.18 -16.41 -18.96
CA LEU A 402 -15.24 -16.28 -17.95
C LEU A 402 -15.04 -15.06 -17.05
N ILE A 403 -13.81 -14.80 -16.58
CA ILE A 403 -13.51 -13.64 -15.73
C ILE A 403 -13.58 -12.34 -16.54
N GLN A 404 -13.04 -12.32 -17.74
CA GLN A 404 -13.10 -11.16 -18.65
C GLN A 404 -14.53 -10.84 -19.09
N GLY A 405 -15.40 -11.84 -19.20
CA GLY A 405 -16.83 -11.66 -19.47
C GLY A 405 -17.63 -11.04 -18.32
N LEU A 406 -17.07 -10.98 -17.12
CA LEU A 406 -17.70 -10.25 -16.01
C LEU A 406 -17.57 -8.73 -16.23
N PRO A 407 -18.56 -7.92 -15.82
CA PRO A 407 -18.43 -6.48 -15.84
C PRO A 407 -17.13 -6.04 -15.14
N LEU A 408 -16.33 -5.19 -15.80
CA LEU A 408 -14.99 -4.76 -15.36
C LEU A 408 -13.94 -5.89 -15.27
N GLY A 409 -14.20 -7.07 -15.83
CA GLY A 409 -13.26 -8.19 -15.87
C GLY A 409 -11.97 -7.85 -16.59
N ASP A 410 -12.05 -7.18 -17.75
CA ASP A 410 -10.89 -6.69 -18.52
C ASP A 410 -9.95 -5.76 -17.73
N SER A 411 -10.44 -5.17 -16.65
CA SER A 411 -9.68 -4.27 -15.79
C SER A 411 -9.16 -4.94 -14.51
N GLY A 412 -9.30 -6.27 -14.36
CA GLY A 412 -8.97 -6.99 -13.13
C GLY A 412 -9.92 -6.72 -11.96
N LEU A 413 -11.12 -6.19 -12.23
CA LEU A 413 -12.15 -5.87 -11.24
C LEU A 413 -13.37 -6.81 -11.35
N GLY A 414 -13.26 -7.92 -12.05
CA GLY A 414 -14.34 -8.92 -12.20
C GLY A 414 -14.87 -9.47 -10.87
N TRP A 415 -14.07 -9.41 -9.81
CA TRP A 415 -14.46 -9.82 -8.46
C TRP A 415 -15.54 -8.90 -7.82
N LEU A 416 -15.70 -7.67 -8.28
CA LEU A 416 -16.68 -6.72 -7.71
C LEU A 416 -18.13 -7.21 -7.86
N VAL A 417 -18.47 -7.82 -9.00
CA VAL A 417 -19.84 -8.27 -9.26
C VAL A 417 -20.28 -9.38 -8.29
N PRO A 418 -19.51 -10.47 -8.10
CA PRO A 418 -19.82 -11.47 -7.07
C PRO A 418 -19.91 -10.88 -5.67
N VAL A 419 -19.06 -9.92 -5.34
CA VAL A 419 -19.10 -9.20 -4.04
C VAL A 419 -20.45 -8.52 -3.86
N LEU A 420 -20.87 -7.73 -4.84
CA LEU A 420 -22.12 -6.98 -4.76
C LEU A 420 -23.33 -7.92 -4.65
N ILE A 421 -23.36 -9.00 -5.42
CA ILE A 421 -24.43 -10.01 -5.36
C ILE A 421 -24.49 -10.64 -3.96
N CYS A 422 -23.36 -11.15 -3.46
CA CYS A 422 -23.32 -11.79 -2.14
C CYS A 422 -23.61 -10.80 -1.00
N LEU A 423 -23.23 -9.53 -1.16
CA LEU A 423 -23.54 -8.48 -0.22
C LEU A 423 -25.05 -8.19 -0.15
N VAL A 424 -25.71 -8.09 -1.30
CA VAL A 424 -27.17 -7.95 -1.36
C VAL A 424 -27.86 -9.17 -0.74
N LEU A 425 -27.40 -10.38 -1.03
CA LEU A 425 -27.89 -11.61 -0.39
C LEU A 425 -27.70 -11.55 1.14
N SER A 426 -26.59 -11.01 1.61
CA SER A 426 -26.30 -10.87 3.06
C SER A 426 -27.29 -9.93 3.77
N LEU A 427 -27.92 -9.00 3.06
CA LEU A 427 -28.95 -8.12 3.61
C LEU A 427 -30.31 -8.85 3.82
N VAL A 428 -30.56 -9.89 3.04
CA VAL A 428 -31.83 -10.63 3.06
C VAL A 428 -31.76 -11.87 3.92
N LEU A 429 -30.58 -12.50 4.04
CA LEU A 429 -30.40 -13.74 4.80
C LEU A 429 -30.63 -13.56 6.31
N PRO A 430 -31.18 -14.57 7.00
CA PRO A 430 -31.36 -14.54 8.46
C PRO A 430 -30.02 -14.56 9.21
N GLY A 431 -30.08 -14.25 10.52
CA GLY A 431 -28.89 -14.27 11.38
C GLY A 431 -28.04 -13.04 11.25
N LYS A 432 -28.67 -11.87 11.15
CA LYS A 432 -27.98 -10.57 11.14
C LYS A 432 -27.24 -10.36 12.47
N ILE A 433 -26.00 -9.92 12.36
CA ILE A 433 -25.19 -9.50 13.50
C ILE A 433 -25.35 -7.99 13.60
N SER A 434 -25.86 -7.51 14.75
CA SER A 434 -25.92 -6.06 15.00
C SER A 434 -24.51 -5.47 14.94
N GLY A 435 -24.40 -4.31 14.31
CA GLY A 435 -23.14 -3.58 14.19
C GLY A 435 -22.69 -2.90 15.48
N GLU A 436 -23.08 -3.44 16.67
CA GLU A 436 -22.60 -2.96 17.95
C GLU A 436 -21.08 -2.98 17.96
N SER A 437 -20.51 -1.80 17.84
CA SER A 437 -19.09 -1.62 18.01
C SER A 437 -18.75 -1.85 19.48
N ALA A 438 -17.71 -2.62 19.76
CA ALA A 438 -17.13 -2.76 21.10
C ALA A 438 -16.75 -1.41 21.78
N LEU A 439 -17.03 -0.28 21.11
CA LEU A 439 -17.01 1.07 21.67
C LEU A 439 -18.12 1.32 22.69
N ASP A 440 -19.19 0.53 22.68
CA ASP A 440 -20.29 0.73 23.65
C ASP A 440 -19.99 0.05 25.00
N GLU A 441 -19.06 -0.90 25.04
CA GLU A 441 -18.67 -1.61 26.27
C GLU A 441 -17.40 -1.06 26.95
N SER A 442 -16.61 -0.18 26.29
CA SER A 442 -15.28 0.24 26.77
C SER A 442 -15.15 1.72 27.16
N LEU A 443 -16.24 2.47 27.20
CA LEU A 443 -16.36 3.84 27.69
C LEU A 443 -17.43 3.91 28.77
#